data_74f798f3c4657eeb2a3e81af20253b70
#
_entry.id   74f798f3c4657eeb2a3e81af20253b70
#
_cell.length_a   1.000
_cell.length_b   1.000
_cell.length_c   1.000
_cell.angle_alpha   90.00
_cell.angle_beta   90.00
_cell.angle_gamma   90.00
#
_symmetry.space_group_name_H-M   'P 1'
#
loop_
_entity.id
_entity.type
_entity.pdbx_description
1 polymer ?
#
loop_
_entity_poly.entity_id
_entity_poly.type
_entity_poly.pdbx_seq_one_letter_code
_entity_poly.pdbx_strand_id
1 'polypeptide(L)'
;MKILGIAGSLRQDSWNRKLLLSAQELLPDGVELELWDGLKAIPPYDEDDDRDPAPAAVAELRSAIAGADAILFATPEYNSSIPGQLKNALDWVSRPYATTPLRNKPVAVVGASSGLFGAVWAQAELRKVLGAIGARVFESGVAVGQAQNQFGDDGRLLQSHFRDELGGVVAGLLELVWERERVLVAA
;
A
#
# COMPACT_ATOMS: atom_id res chain seq x y z
N MET A 1 2.25 -16.09 -6.23
CA MET A 1 2.22 -15.14 -5.10
C MET A 1 1.50 -13.88 -5.54
N LYS A 2 0.61 -13.34 -4.71
CA LYS A 2 -0.23 -12.17 -5.05
C LYS A 2 0.08 -11.00 -4.12
N ILE A 3 0.47 -9.87 -4.70
CA ILE A 3 0.62 -8.58 -4.00
C ILE A 3 -0.58 -7.70 -4.34
N LEU A 4 -1.21 -7.10 -3.33
CA LEU A 4 -2.26 -6.10 -3.52
C LEU A 4 -1.63 -4.71 -3.53
N GLY A 5 -1.80 -3.96 -4.61
CA GLY A 5 -1.36 -2.57 -4.73
C GLY A 5 -2.48 -1.61 -4.36
N ILE A 6 -2.28 -0.74 -3.38
CA ILE A 6 -3.27 0.25 -2.95
C ILE A 6 -2.69 1.66 -3.09
N ALA A 7 -3.26 2.45 -4.02
CA ALA A 7 -2.88 3.85 -4.18
C ALA A 7 -3.74 4.75 -3.28
N GLY A 8 -3.11 5.55 -2.42
CA GLY A 8 -3.80 6.50 -1.53
C GLY A 8 -4.38 7.73 -2.23
N SER A 9 -4.04 7.95 -3.50
CA SER A 9 -4.55 9.07 -4.30
C SER A 9 -5.81 8.67 -5.07
N LEU A 10 -6.84 9.49 -5.01
CA LEU A 10 -8.09 9.29 -5.76
C LEU A 10 -8.06 9.88 -7.18
N ARG A 11 -6.98 10.54 -7.59
CA ARG A 11 -6.85 11.09 -8.93
C ARG A 11 -6.73 9.97 -9.97
N GLN A 12 -7.35 10.12 -11.14
CA GLN A 12 -7.22 9.18 -12.26
C GLN A 12 -5.78 9.08 -12.76
N ASP A 13 -5.09 10.22 -12.96
CA ASP A 13 -3.68 10.29 -13.33
C ASP A 13 -2.78 10.43 -12.09
N SER A 14 -2.84 9.46 -11.21
CA SER A 14 -2.10 9.47 -9.94
C SER A 14 -0.67 9.00 -10.12
N TRP A 15 0.32 9.80 -9.67
CA TRP A 15 1.73 9.40 -9.61
C TRP A 15 1.92 8.15 -8.74
N ASN A 16 1.12 7.99 -7.69
CA ASN A 16 1.20 6.82 -6.82
C ASN A 16 0.65 5.55 -7.50
N ARG A 17 -0.35 5.69 -8.39
CA ARG A 17 -0.77 4.57 -9.25
C ARG A 17 0.33 4.20 -10.25
N LYS A 18 0.98 5.19 -10.89
CA LYS A 18 2.12 4.96 -11.79
C LYS A 18 3.29 4.29 -11.07
N LEU A 19 3.53 4.66 -9.81
CA LEU A 19 4.57 4.05 -8.99
C LEU A 19 4.29 2.56 -8.71
N LEU A 20 3.04 2.18 -8.43
CA LEU A 20 2.64 0.78 -8.30
C LEU A 20 2.78 0.01 -9.63
N LEU A 21 2.43 0.61 -10.76
CA LEU A 21 2.65 -0.02 -12.07
C LEU A 21 4.15 -0.20 -12.39
N SER A 22 4.99 0.77 -11.97
CA SER A 22 6.45 0.60 -12.09
C SER A 22 6.97 -0.54 -11.19
N ALA A 23 6.37 -0.75 -10.01
CA ALA A 23 6.71 -1.89 -9.16
C ALA A 23 6.31 -3.23 -9.81
N GLN A 24 5.19 -3.27 -10.52
CA GLN A 24 4.74 -4.47 -11.24
C GLN A 24 5.77 -4.96 -12.27
N GLU A 25 6.47 -4.04 -12.94
CA GLU A 25 7.52 -4.37 -13.93
C GLU A 25 8.79 -4.97 -13.29
N LEU A 26 8.96 -4.81 -11.97
CA LEU A 26 10.12 -5.28 -11.21
C LEU A 26 9.87 -6.60 -10.48
N LEU A 27 8.67 -7.18 -10.63
CA LEU A 27 8.31 -8.43 -9.97
C LEU A 27 9.03 -9.62 -10.64
N PRO A 28 9.50 -10.60 -9.86
CA PRO A 28 10.02 -11.84 -10.40
C PRO A 28 8.90 -12.73 -10.96
N ASP A 29 9.27 -13.72 -11.76
CA ASP A 29 8.35 -14.71 -12.31
C ASP A 29 7.50 -15.38 -11.20
N GLY A 30 6.21 -15.54 -11.46
CA GLY A 30 5.27 -16.16 -10.53
C GLY A 30 4.76 -15.23 -9.40
N VAL A 31 5.12 -13.96 -9.43
CA VAL A 31 4.56 -12.93 -8.54
C VAL A 31 3.72 -11.95 -9.36
N GLU A 32 2.52 -11.67 -8.89
CA GLU A 32 1.58 -10.75 -9.53
C GLU A 32 1.23 -9.60 -8.59
N LEU A 33 1.12 -8.38 -9.13
CA LEU A 33 0.58 -7.23 -8.42
C LEU A 33 -0.78 -6.88 -9.01
N GLU A 34 -1.82 -6.95 -8.18
CA GLU A 34 -3.17 -6.52 -8.52
C GLU A 34 -3.48 -5.18 -7.88
N LEU A 35 -3.89 -4.19 -8.69
CA LEU A 35 -4.29 -2.88 -8.17
C LEU A 35 -5.73 -2.93 -7.67
N TRP A 36 -5.94 -2.39 -6.45
CA TRP A 36 -7.27 -2.20 -5.91
C TRP A 36 -7.69 -0.73 -6.06
N ASP A 37 -8.75 -0.51 -6.83
CA ASP A 37 -9.21 0.84 -7.22
C ASP A 37 -10.46 1.32 -6.43
N GLY A 38 -10.91 0.54 -5.43
CA GLY A 38 -12.15 0.80 -4.68
C GLY A 38 -12.06 1.91 -3.61
N LEU A 39 -10.90 2.54 -3.41
CA LEU A 39 -10.68 3.46 -2.26
C LEU A 39 -11.70 4.62 -2.19
N LYS A 40 -12.13 5.15 -3.34
CA LYS A 40 -13.11 6.24 -3.42
C LYS A 40 -14.50 5.85 -2.91
N ALA A 41 -14.85 4.57 -2.98
CA ALA A 41 -16.16 4.05 -2.62
C ALA A 41 -16.30 3.74 -1.12
N ILE A 42 -15.21 3.76 -0.36
CA ILE A 42 -15.24 3.52 1.10
C ILE A 42 -15.98 4.67 1.78
N PRO A 43 -17.08 4.40 2.51
CA PRO A 43 -17.82 5.44 3.23
C PRO A 43 -16.99 5.98 4.41
N PRO A 44 -17.31 7.16 4.96
CA PRO A 44 -16.75 7.59 6.23
C PRO A 44 -16.91 6.51 7.30
N TYR A 45 -15.86 6.28 8.10
CA TYR A 45 -15.93 5.31 9.19
C TYR A 45 -16.88 5.83 10.28
N ASP A 46 -17.81 4.96 10.63
CA ASP A 46 -18.69 5.12 11.76
C ASP A 46 -18.81 3.75 12.46
N GLU A 47 -18.60 3.73 13.77
CA GLU A 47 -18.67 2.50 14.55
C GLU A 47 -20.08 1.90 14.56
N ASP A 48 -21.12 2.72 14.45
CA ASP A 48 -22.53 2.28 14.39
C ASP A 48 -22.82 1.49 13.09
N ASP A 49 -22.03 1.75 12.02
CA ASP A 49 -22.13 1.07 10.73
C ASP A 49 -21.18 -0.13 10.62
N ASP A 50 -20.26 -0.33 11.59
CA ASP A 50 -19.31 -1.47 11.58
C ASP A 50 -19.96 -2.73 12.14
N ARG A 51 -20.92 -3.25 11.40
CA ARG A 51 -21.73 -4.43 11.71
C ARG A 51 -21.85 -5.37 10.51
N ASP A 52 -22.33 -6.57 10.70
CA ASP A 52 -22.57 -7.53 9.62
C ASP A 52 -24.02 -7.36 9.06
N PRO A 53 -24.21 -7.19 7.73
CA PRO A 53 -23.13 -7.08 6.73
C PRO A 53 -22.47 -5.69 6.73
N ALA A 54 -21.14 -5.68 6.57
CA ALA A 54 -20.39 -4.43 6.39
C ALA A 54 -20.77 -3.73 5.06
N PRO A 55 -20.54 -2.40 4.91
CA PRO A 55 -20.70 -1.74 3.63
C PRO A 55 -19.94 -2.47 2.51
N ALA A 56 -20.54 -2.61 1.32
CA ALA A 56 -20.03 -3.46 0.24
C ALA A 56 -18.55 -3.16 -0.11
N ALA A 57 -18.18 -1.88 -0.26
CA ALA A 57 -16.80 -1.50 -0.56
C ALA A 57 -15.82 -1.86 0.56
N VAL A 58 -16.26 -1.85 1.83
CA VAL A 58 -15.45 -2.28 2.99
C VAL A 58 -15.25 -3.79 2.97
N ALA A 59 -16.31 -4.56 2.69
CA ALA A 59 -16.24 -6.01 2.57
C ALA A 59 -15.31 -6.44 1.42
N GLU A 60 -15.39 -5.75 0.28
CA GLU A 60 -14.49 -5.95 -0.86
C GLU A 60 -13.02 -5.69 -0.48
N LEU A 61 -12.72 -4.57 0.20
CA LEU A 61 -11.37 -4.24 0.64
C LEU A 61 -10.84 -5.30 1.63
N ARG A 62 -11.64 -5.68 2.64
CA ARG A 62 -11.27 -6.72 3.61
C ARG A 62 -10.97 -8.05 2.90
N SER A 63 -11.79 -8.43 1.92
CA SER A 63 -11.59 -9.64 1.10
C SER A 63 -10.33 -9.57 0.24
N ALA A 64 -10.09 -8.44 -0.44
CA ALA A 64 -8.89 -8.23 -1.25
C ALA A 64 -7.61 -8.32 -0.41
N ILE A 65 -7.59 -7.70 0.78
CA ILE A 65 -6.47 -7.78 1.71
C ILE A 65 -6.27 -9.22 2.23
N ALA A 66 -7.35 -9.90 2.59
CA ALA A 66 -7.28 -11.28 3.08
C ALA A 66 -6.69 -12.23 2.01
N GLY A 67 -7.12 -12.08 0.75
CA GLY A 67 -6.70 -12.90 -0.38
C GLY A 67 -5.30 -12.61 -0.94
N ALA A 68 -4.63 -11.56 -0.47
CA ALA A 68 -3.27 -11.23 -0.88
C ALA A 68 -2.21 -11.77 0.08
N ASP A 69 -1.04 -12.15 -0.46
CA ASP A 69 0.11 -12.58 0.34
C ASP A 69 0.82 -11.38 0.99
N ALA A 70 0.84 -10.24 0.30
CA ALA A 70 1.43 -8.98 0.76
C ALA A 70 0.66 -7.77 0.21
N ILE A 71 0.95 -6.57 0.75
CA ILE A 71 0.38 -5.31 0.26
C ILE A 71 1.48 -4.30 0.01
N LEU A 72 1.42 -3.64 -1.15
CA LEU A 72 2.23 -2.47 -1.47
C LEU A 72 1.34 -1.23 -1.48
N PHE A 73 1.54 -0.35 -0.51
CA PHE A 73 0.87 0.95 -0.45
C PHE A 73 1.70 2.02 -1.15
N ALA A 74 1.05 2.83 -1.99
CA ALA A 74 1.67 4.03 -2.54
C ALA A 74 0.86 5.26 -2.11
N THR A 75 1.48 6.16 -1.32
CA THR A 75 0.78 7.30 -0.73
C THR A 75 1.29 8.64 -1.26
N PRO A 76 0.40 9.57 -1.65
CA PRO A 76 0.75 10.97 -1.73
C PRO A 76 0.84 11.56 -0.32
N GLU A 77 1.24 12.81 -0.23
CA GLU A 77 1.29 13.56 1.02
C GLU A 77 0.36 14.76 0.95
N TYR A 78 -0.57 14.86 1.88
CA TYR A 78 -1.48 15.99 2.03
C TYR A 78 -1.29 16.61 3.41
N ASN A 79 -0.83 17.88 3.45
CA ASN A 79 -0.57 18.59 4.71
C ASN A 79 0.36 17.79 5.66
N SER A 80 1.46 17.28 5.13
CA SER A 80 2.48 16.48 5.84
C SER A 80 1.94 15.18 6.48
N SER A 81 0.85 14.63 5.95
CA SER A 81 0.18 13.42 6.46
C SER A 81 -0.36 12.57 5.33
N ILE A 82 -0.88 11.39 5.68
CA ILE A 82 -1.57 10.49 4.74
C ILE A 82 -2.91 11.10 4.30
N PRO A 83 -3.40 10.79 3.08
CA PRO A 83 -4.72 11.21 2.64
C PRO A 83 -5.82 10.73 3.59
N GLY A 84 -6.77 11.60 3.91
CA GLY A 84 -7.88 11.27 4.81
C GLY A 84 -8.66 10.03 4.36
N GLN A 85 -8.87 9.85 3.04
CA GLN A 85 -9.59 8.68 2.52
C GLN A 85 -8.79 7.38 2.70
N LEU A 86 -7.45 7.41 2.59
CA LEU A 86 -6.62 6.25 2.89
C LEU A 86 -6.69 5.91 4.39
N LYS A 87 -6.58 6.93 5.26
CA LYS A 87 -6.71 6.72 6.71
C LYS A 87 -8.07 6.14 7.07
N ASN A 88 -9.15 6.68 6.48
CA ASN A 88 -10.51 6.19 6.65
C ASN A 88 -10.66 4.71 6.27
N ALA A 89 -10.09 4.29 5.14
CA ALA A 89 -10.10 2.88 4.73
C ALA A 89 -9.36 1.98 5.73
N LEU A 90 -8.24 2.45 6.30
CA LEU A 90 -7.50 1.72 7.32
C LEU A 90 -8.27 1.62 8.65
N ASP A 91 -9.06 2.63 9.01
CA ASP A 91 -9.93 2.59 10.18
C ASP A 91 -10.98 1.48 10.04
N TRP A 92 -11.64 1.38 8.88
CA TRP A 92 -12.54 0.27 8.56
C TRP A 92 -11.88 -1.10 8.61
N VAL A 93 -10.69 -1.24 7.98
CA VAL A 93 -9.99 -2.52 7.90
C VAL A 93 -9.43 -2.95 9.25
N SER A 94 -9.14 -2.01 10.14
CA SER A 94 -8.63 -2.32 11.48
C SER A 94 -9.64 -3.03 12.38
N ARG A 95 -10.89 -3.14 11.96
CA ARG A 95 -12.00 -3.72 12.72
C ARG A 95 -12.52 -5.02 12.09
N PRO A 96 -12.97 -5.99 12.92
CA PRO A 96 -12.66 -6.11 14.36
C PRO A 96 -11.16 -6.28 14.58
N TYR A 97 -10.60 -5.66 15.63
CA TYR A 97 -9.14 -5.63 15.86
C TYR A 97 -8.51 -7.03 15.97
N ALA A 98 -9.22 -7.98 16.56
CA ALA A 98 -8.72 -9.34 16.74
C ALA A 98 -8.58 -10.13 15.43
N THR A 99 -9.42 -9.82 14.42
CA THR A 99 -9.55 -10.58 13.17
C THR A 99 -9.26 -9.74 11.93
N THR A 100 -8.67 -8.54 12.11
CA THR A 100 -8.29 -7.70 10.97
C THR A 100 -7.41 -8.47 9.98
N PRO A 101 -7.70 -8.39 8.66
CA PRO A 101 -6.91 -9.07 7.64
C PRO A 101 -5.49 -8.47 7.48
N LEU A 102 -5.21 -7.34 8.12
CA LEU A 102 -3.87 -6.73 8.18
C LEU A 102 -2.96 -7.39 9.24
N ARG A 103 -3.52 -8.15 10.20
CA ARG A 103 -2.69 -8.77 11.24
C ARG A 103 -1.69 -9.75 10.63
N ASN A 104 -0.41 -9.57 10.96
CA ASN A 104 0.71 -10.34 10.40
C ASN A 104 0.85 -10.26 8.86
N LYS A 105 0.12 -9.37 8.19
CA LYS A 105 0.23 -9.18 6.75
C LYS A 105 1.55 -8.44 6.43
N PRO A 106 2.43 -8.98 5.57
CA PRO A 106 3.57 -8.25 5.03
C PRO A 106 3.11 -7.03 4.26
N VAL A 107 3.66 -5.86 4.58
CA VAL A 107 3.31 -4.60 3.92
C VAL A 107 4.55 -3.75 3.67
N ALA A 108 4.57 -3.04 2.55
CA ALA A 108 5.55 -2.00 2.26
C ALA A 108 4.86 -0.70 1.86
N VAL A 109 5.55 0.42 2.06
CA VAL A 109 5.03 1.76 1.78
C VAL A 109 6.02 2.51 0.91
N VAL A 110 5.54 3.03 -0.21
CA VAL A 110 6.25 3.93 -1.13
C VAL A 110 5.45 5.21 -1.33
N GLY A 111 6.05 6.23 -1.88
CA GLY A 111 5.33 7.49 -2.08
C GLY A 111 5.86 8.32 -3.24
N ALA A 112 4.93 9.03 -3.90
CA ALA A 112 5.24 10.01 -4.91
C ALA A 112 4.44 11.30 -4.65
N SER A 113 5.11 12.45 -4.76
CA SER A 113 4.53 13.78 -4.50
C SER A 113 5.10 14.80 -5.47
N SER A 114 4.31 15.80 -5.82
CA SER A 114 4.81 16.98 -6.58
C SER A 114 5.76 17.84 -5.76
N GLY A 115 5.77 17.70 -4.43
CA GLY A 115 6.72 18.34 -3.54
C GLY A 115 8.12 17.72 -3.62
N LEU A 116 9.11 18.38 -3.02
CA LEU A 116 10.52 18.00 -3.10
C LEU A 116 10.82 16.65 -2.41
N PHE A 117 10.12 16.32 -1.33
CA PHE A 117 10.49 15.23 -0.41
C PHE A 117 9.76 13.90 -0.68
N GLY A 118 8.99 13.76 -1.77
CA GLY A 118 8.42 12.48 -2.18
C GLY A 118 7.52 11.79 -1.16
N ALA A 119 6.74 12.56 -0.39
CA ALA A 119 5.81 12.05 0.62
C ALA A 119 6.48 11.31 1.80
N VAL A 120 7.67 11.71 2.23
CA VAL A 120 8.41 11.01 3.32
C VAL A 120 7.65 11.01 4.64
N TRP A 121 6.97 12.10 5.00
CA TRP A 121 6.20 12.19 6.25
C TRP A 121 4.96 11.33 6.21
N ALA A 122 4.22 11.35 5.09
CA ALA A 122 3.07 10.47 4.90
C ALA A 122 3.45 8.99 4.92
N GLN A 123 4.60 8.62 4.33
CA GLN A 123 5.11 7.26 4.38
C GLN A 123 5.44 6.83 5.83
N ALA A 124 6.13 7.69 6.59
CA ALA A 124 6.47 7.40 7.98
C ALA A 124 5.20 7.22 8.83
N GLU A 125 4.22 8.11 8.66
CA GLU A 125 2.94 8.02 9.37
C GLU A 125 2.16 6.75 8.97
N LEU A 126 2.12 6.41 7.68
CA LEU A 126 1.45 5.20 7.20
C LEU A 126 2.07 3.93 7.79
N ARG A 127 3.40 3.83 7.83
CA ARG A 127 4.10 2.70 8.48
C ARG A 127 3.71 2.59 9.95
N LYS A 128 3.69 3.71 10.69
CA LYS A 128 3.24 3.75 12.08
C LYS A 128 1.80 3.24 12.24
N VAL A 129 0.87 3.69 11.39
CA VAL A 129 -0.54 3.26 11.44
C VAL A 129 -0.66 1.78 11.14
N LEU A 130 0.00 1.28 10.09
CA LEU A 130 -0.02 -0.13 9.71
C LEU A 130 0.56 -1.03 10.80
N GLY A 131 1.68 -0.62 11.42
CA GLY A 131 2.27 -1.32 12.56
C GLY A 131 1.33 -1.36 13.77
N ALA A 132 0.63 -0.27 14.08
CA ALA A 132 -0.36 -0.21 15.15
C ALA A 132 -1.57 -1.14 14.92
N ILE A 133 -1.94 -1.38 13.65
CA ILE A 133 -3.00 -2.35 13.27
C ILE A 133 -2.48 -3.80 13.39
N GLY A 134 -1.18 -4.01 13.44
CA GLY A 134 -0.54 -5.32 13.58
C GLY A 134 0.01 -5.91 12.28
N ALA A 135 0.21 -5.09 11.24
CA ALA A 135 0.89 -5.51 10.02
C ALA A 135 2.40 -5.69 10.23
N ARG A 136 3.04 -6.53 9.42
CA ARG A 136 4.50 -6.67 9.35
C ARG A 136 5.02 -5.67 8.31
N VAL A 137 5.51 -4.56 8.80
CA VAL A 137 5.92 -3.42 7.96
C VAL A 137 7.37 -3.57 7.53
N PHE A 138 7.63 -3.48 6.21
CA PHE A 138 8.98 -3.29 5.69
C PHE A 138 9.39 -1.83 5.89
N GLU A 139 10.53 -1.61 6.56
CA GLU A 139 10.90 -0.27 7.04
C GLU A 139 11.43 0.66 5.94
N SER A 140 11.99 0.13 4.86
CA SER A 140 12.45 0.94 3.73
C SER A 140 11.30 1.34 2.81
N GLY A 141 11.51 2.40 2.04
CA GLY A 141 10.55 2.91 1.06
C GLY A 141 11.23 3.69 -0.05
N VAL A 142 10.45 4.14 -1.01
CA VAL A 142 10.89 5.03 -2.08
C VAL A 142 10.14 6.35 -1.97
N ALA A 143 10.86 7.46 -2.04
CA ALA A 143 10.28 8.80 -1.95
C ALA A 143 10.50 9.59 -3.25
N VAL A 144 9.56 9.47 -4.19
CA VAL A 144 9.65 10.14 -5.49
C VAL A 144 9.20 11.59 -5.39
N GLY A 145 10.14 12.50 -5.15
CA GLY A 145 9.90 13.94 -5.15
C GLY A 145 9.78 14.51 -6.57
N GLN A 146 9.11 15.67 -6.71
CA GLN A 146 8.88 16.32 -7.99
C GLN A 146 8.33 15.35 -9.05
N ALA A 147 7.35 14.54 -8.65
CA ALA A 147 6.84 13.39 -9.40
C ALA A 147 6.46 13.72 -10.86
N GLN A 148 6.03 14.97 -11.13
CA GLN A 148 5.73 15.45 -12.49
C GLN A 148 6.92 15.37 -13.46
N ASN A 149 8.15 15.30 -12.94
CA ASN A 149 9.40 15.24 -13.71
C ASN A 149 10.04 13.83 -13.69
N GLN A 150 9.42 12.87 -12.99
CA GLN A 150 10.03 11.55 -12.73
C GLN A 150 9.37 10.43 -13.52
N PHE A 151 8.24 10.67 -14.16
CA PHE A 151 7.54 9.68 -14.97
C PHE A 151 7.48 10.13 -16.43
N GLY A 152 7.76 9.22 -17.35
CA GLY A 152 7.59 9.42 -18.78
C GLY A 152 6.11 9.42 -19.20
N ASP A 153 5.86 9.72 -20.47
CA ASP A 153 4.52 9.68 -21.06
C ASP A 153 3.90 8.27 -21.02
N ASP A 154 4.73 7.25 -21.00
CA ASP A 154 4.37 5.84 -20.82
C ASP A 154 4.07 5.46 -19.34
N GLY A 155 4.22 6.40 -18.42
CA GLY A 155 3.99 6.23 -16.99
C GLY A 155 5.14 5.55 -16.22
N ARG A 156 6.29 5.28 -16.88
CA ARG A 156 7.45 4.64 -16.25
C ARG A 156 8.34 5.65 -15.53
N LEU A 157 9.00 5.19 -14.48
CA LEU A 157 10.03 5.96 -13.79
C LEU A 157 11.23 6.20 -14.72
N LEU A 158 11.62 7.46 -14.89
CA LEU A 158 12.72 7.87 -15.76
C LEU A 158 14.09 7.59 -15.14
N GLN A 159 14.23 7.85 -13.83
CA GLN A 159 15.50 7.74 -13.13
C GLN A 159 15.78 6.32 -12.65
N SER A 160 16.96 5.78 -12.97
CA SER A 160 17.33 4.40 -12.59
C SER A 160 17.37 4.22 -11.07
N HIS A 161 17.88 5.21 -10.32
CA HIS A 161 17.99 5.09 -8.87
C HIS A 161 16.63 4.86 -8.19
N PHE A 162 15.55 5.52 -8.64
CA PHE A 162 14.21 5.24 -8.10
C PHE A 162 13.71 3.83 -8.45
N ARG A 163 14.08 3.31 -9.63
CA ARG A 163 13.76 1.92 -9.99
C ARG A 163 14.54 0.93 -9.15
N ASP A 164 15.81 1.20 -8.89
CA ASP A 164 16.66 0.35 -8.07
C ASP A 164 16.16 0.33 -6.60
N GLU A 165 15.83 1.49 -6.03
CA GLU A 165 15.23 1.61 -4.70
C GLU A 165 13.87 0.86 -4.64
N LEU A 166 13.02 1.02 -5.65
CA LEU A 166 11.73 0.34 -5.73
C LEU A 166 11.89 -1.17 -5.83
N GLY A 167 12.88 -1.64 -6.61
CA GLY A 167 13.28 -3.05 -6.66
C GLY A 167 13.70 -3.59 -5.30
N GLY A 168 14.46 -2.81 -4.54
CA GLY A 168 14.84 -3.14 -3.16
C GLY A 168 13.62 -3.25 -2.22
N VAL A 169 12.63 -2.37 -2.36
CA VAL A 169 11.38 -2.45 -1.58
C VAL A 169 10.58 -3.70 -1.95
N VAL A 170 10.45 -4.00 -3.24
CA VAL A 170 9.78 -5.22 -3.71
C VAL A 170 10.46 -6.47 -3.16
N ALA A 171 11.79 -6.56 -3.27
CA ALA A 171 12.56 -7.68 -2.75
C ALA A 171 12.36 -7.86 -1.23
N GLY A 172 12.48 -6.78 -0.45
CA GLY A 172 12.27 -6.84 0.99
C GLY A 172 10.83 -7.20 1.39
N LEU A 173 9.82 -6.77 0.62
CA LEU A 173 8.44 -7.18 0.83
C LEU A 173 8.27 -8.70 0.59
N LEU A 174 8.88 -9.25 -0.45
CA LEU A 174 8.85 -10.69 -0.74
C LEU A 174 9.58 -11.50 0.33
N GLU A 175 10.70 -11.00 0.86
CA GLU A 175 11.39 -11.64 1.99
C GLU A 175 10.49 -11.77 3.22
N LEU A 176 9.73 -10.74 3.57
CA LEU A 176 8.75 -10.79 4.67
C LEU A 176 7.66 -11.85 4.44
N VAL A 177 7.23 -12.09 3.19
CA VAL A 177 6.27 -13.15 2.87
C VAL A 177 6.89 -14.52 3.13
N TRP A 178 8.09 -14.78 2.61
CA TRP A 178 8.77 -16.06 2.78
C TRP A 178 9.14 -16.35 4.24
N GLU A 179 9.50 -15.32 5.02
CA GLU A 179 9.71 -15.47 6.46
C GLU A 179 8.44 -15.87 7.19
N ARG A 180 7.29 -15.24 6.85
CA ARG A 180 6.00 -15.60 7.43
C ARG A 180 5.64 -17.05 7.13
N GLU A 181 5.82 -17.50 5.89
CA GLU A 181 5.54 -18.89 5.49
C GLU A 181 6.43 -19.89 6.24
N ARG A 182 7.72 -19.60 6.39
CA ARG A 182 8.64 -20.46 7.17
C ARG A 182 8.21 -20.60 8.61
N VAL A 183 7.75 -19.55 9.25
CA VAL A 183 7.24 -19.59 10.64
C VAL A 183 5.96 -20.42 10.74
N LEU A 184 5.05 -20.29 9.77
CA LEU A 184 3.79 -21.06 9.76
C LEU A 184 4.00 -22.56 9.53
N VAL A 185 5.02 -22.95 8.76
CA VAL A 185 5.36 -24.38 8.53
C VAL A 185 6.08 -24.99 9.73
N ALA A 186 6.75 -24.19 10.56
CA ALA A 186 7.49 -24.64 11.74
C ALA A 186 6.65 -24.73 13.03
N ALA A 187 5.40 -24.22 13.02
CA ALA A 187 4.48 -24.20 14.17
C ALA A 187 3.44 -25.31 14.09
#